data_0c73546bc61ffaa26c5f0be49974a0e3
#
_entry.id   0c73546bc61ffaa26c5f0be49974a0e3
#
_cell.length_a   1.000
_cell.length_b   1.000
_cell.length_c   1.000
_cell.angle_alpha   90.00
_cell.angle_beta   90.00
_cell.angle_gamma   90.00
#
_symmetry.space_group_name_H-M   'P 1'
#
loop_
_entity.id
_entity.type
_entity.pdbx_description
1 polymer ?
#
loop_
_entity_poly.entity_id
_entity_poly.type
_entity_poly.pdbx_seq_one_letter_code
_entity_poly.pdbx_strand_id
1 'polypeptide(L)'
;MRKIAIVFLILLVGIAIVLLPIQGTQEEQHRPSYTVGVVLKAMDSEHWLAVRSSMQQAAQEHDIRLVVMTPENEAAYGEQNQMIEDLLQGGIDALIVSPVNIHHTDQWVAEAQADGIPLLTIDEKIPGIPYVGSDNYRIGQMAAKEMASCLPAHAAVGILAGSANQDAHIQRTAGFRDYLREHTGLRLVAVAADETKYRQATRESEEMLRQHPDVQGLFVTSAIMTLGAIDATDPANGHPPFVHIIGVDTQNDTLAALRLGRIDAMISQDGHETGRLAIDLIAKELQGETIEDDHFIQNDVITQDDADAYQMKED
;
A
#
# COMPACT_ATOMS: atom_id res chain seq x y z
N MET A 1 35.91 63.00 41.25
CA MET A 1 36.63 61.77 40.95
C MET A 1 35.77 60.47 41.16
N ARG A 2 35.01 60.38 42.25
CA ARG A 2 34.15 59.15 42.49
C ARG A 2 33.05 58.90 41.41
N LYS A 3 32.40 59.94 40.88
CA LYS A 3 31.35 59.80 39.84
C LYS A 3 31.89 59.39 38.50
N ILE A 4 33.11 59.76 38.14
CA ILE A 4 33.76 59.38 36.85
C ILE A 4 34.19 57.89 36.90
N ALA A 5 34.63 57.38 38.06
CA ALA A 5 35.03 56.01 38.24
C ALA A 5 33.82 55.04 38.11
N ILE A 6 32.62 55.45 38.60
CA ILE A 6 31.41 54.66 38.48
C ILE A 6 30.92 54.54 37.04
N VAL A 7 31.00 55.63 36.24
CA VAL A 7 30.63 55.63 34.82
C VAL A 7 31.57 54.72 34.01
N PHE A 8 32.88 54.76 34.29
CA PHE A 8 33.84 53.83 33.64
C PHE A 8 33.65 52.40 34.01
N LEU A 9 33.28 52.10 35.27
CA LEU A 9 32.99 50.73 35.70
C LEU A 9 31.73 50.17 35.03
N ILE A 10 30.67 50.98 34.87
CA ILE A 10 29.41 50.57 34.16
C ILE A 10 29.69 50.36 32.67
N LEU A 11 30.53 51.17 32.02
CA LEU A 11 30.91 51.01 30.62
C LEU A 11 31.74 49.73 30.40
N LEU A 12 32.67 49.41 31.32
CA LEU A 12 33.49 48.16 31.25
C LEU A 12 32.66 46.89 31.47
N VAL A 13 31.67 46.91 32.36
CA VAL A 13 30.77 45.80 32.58
C VAL A 13 29.81 45.64 31.39
N GLY A 14 29.33 46.75 30.79
CA GLY A 14 28.51 46.71 29.57
C GLY A 14 29.26 46.12 28.37
N ILE A 15 30.54 46.47 28.19
CA ILE A 15 31.38 45.90 27.12
C ILE A 15 31.73 44.45 27.39
N ALA A 16 31.92 44.01 28.63
CA ALA A 16 32.15 42.60 28.97
C ALA A 16 30.92 41.71 28.71
N ILE A 17 29.70 42.24 28.85
CA ILE A 17 28.47 41.48 28.54
C ILE A 17 28.26 41.37 27.02
N VAL A 18 28.71 42.37 26.23
CA VAL A 18 28.61 42.31 24.75
C VAL A 18 29.67 41.39 24.13
N LEU A 19 30.78 41.15 24.85
CA LEU A 19 31.90 40.27 24.40
C LEU A 19 31.83 38.85 24.93
N LEU A 20 30.82 38.49 25.75
CA LEU A 20 30.55 37.11 26.04
C LEU A 20 30.14 36.47 24.72
N PRO A 21 30.89 35.46 24.20
CA PRO A 21 30.40 34.70 23.08
C PRO A 21 29.06 34.17 23.49
N ILE A 22 28.00 34.53 22.78
CA ILE A 22 26.77 33.73 22.78
C ILE A 22 27.22 32.36 22.29
N GLN A 23 27.56 31.49 23.22
CA GLN A 23 27.57 30.06 22.94
C GLN A 23 26.11 29.72 22.64
N GLY A 24 25.68 30.04 21.40
CA GLY A 24 24.59 29.34 20.80
C GLY A 24 24.99 27.88 20.92
N THR A 25 24.27 27.15 21.71
CA THR A 25 24.19 25.71 21.51
C THR A 25 23.87 25.55 20.04
N GLN A 26 24.89 25.31 19.19
CA GLN A 26 24.67 24.65 17.94
C GLN A 26 24.09 23.31 18.40
N GLU A 27 22.77 23.18 18.35
CA GLU A 27 22.19 21.87 18.19
C GLU A 27 22.98 21.31 17.01
N GLU A 28 23.90 20.38 17.27
CA GLU A 28 24.47 19.55 16.23
C GLU A 28 23.25 19.02 15.49
N GLN A 29 23.01 19.55 14.29
CA GLN A 29 21.93 19.05 13.44
C GLN A 29 22.28 17.57 13.25
N HIS A 30 21.57 16.74 13.99
CA HIS A 30 21.68 15.29 13.86
C HIS A 30 21.46 14.98 12.39
N ARG A 31 22.48 14.44 11.72
CA ARG A 31 22.37 14.00 10.34
C ARG A 31 21.99 12.53 10.37
N PRO A 32 20.87 12.16 9.76
CA PRO A 32 20.50 10.76 9.64
C PRO A 32 21.66 9.93 9.09
N SER A 33 21.84 8.71 9.59
CA SER A 33 22.92 7.82 9.20
C SER A 33 22.79 7.37 7.75
N TYR A 34 21.55 7.20 7.27
CA TYR A 34 21.24 6.73 5.92
C TYR A 34 20.10 7.53 5.29
N THR A 35 20.06 7.53 3.96
CA THR A 35 18.96 8.08 3.17
C THR A 35 18.32 6.95 2.36
N VAL A 36 17.05 6.67 2.60
CA VAL A 36 16.29 5.65 1.87
C VAL A 36 15.29 6.32 0.95
N GLY A 37 15.38 6.02 -0.35
CA GLY A 37 14.39 6.40 -1.35
C GLY A 37 13.20 5.45 -1.29
N VAL A 38 11.99 5.99 -1.36
CA VAL A 38 10.75 5.22 -1.40
C VAL A 38 9.90 5.73 -2.55
N VAL A 39 9.50 4.84 -3.47
CA VAL A 39 8.56 5.20 -4.53
C VAL A 39 7.34 4.30 -4.44
N LEU A 40 6.24 4.89 -3.94
CA LEU A 40 4.95 4.21 -3.82
C LEU A 40 4.16 4.32 -5.13
N LYS A 41 3.21 3.43 -5.37
CA LYS A 41 2.40 3.48 -6.59
C LYS A 41 1.21 4.44 -6.52
N ALA A 42 0.74 4.74 -5.31
CA ALA A 42 -0.40 5.65 -5.09
C ALA A 42 -0.35 6.29 -3.71
N MET A 43 -1.17 7.33 -3.50
CA MET A 43 -1.43 7.97 -2.20
C MET A 43 -2.91 8.32 -2.04
N ASP A 44 -3.78 7.62 -2.73
CA ASP A 44 -5.22 7.90 -2.84
C ASP A 44 -6.10 6.97 -1.99
N SER A 45 -5.49 6.09 -1.19
CA SER A 45 -6.20 5.17 -0.30
C SER A 45 -5.64 5.20 1.12
N GLU A 46 -6.48 4.78 2.09
CA GLU A 46 -6.08 4.66 3.50
C GLU A 46 -4.92 3.65 3.68
N HIS A 47 -4.89 2.58 2.88
CA HIS A 47 -3.79 1.62 2.88
C HIS A 47 -2.43 2.31 2.61
N TRP A 48 -2.33 3.12 1.55
CA TRP A 48 -1.07 3.81 1.21
C TRP A 48 -0.69 4.89 2.22
N LEU A 49 -1.68 5.55 2.83
CA LEU A 49 -1.44 6.50 3.93
C LEU A 49 -0.87 5.77 5.15
N ALA A 50 -1.41 4.58 5.50
CA ALA A 50 -0.92 3.75 6.59
C ALA A 50 0.51 3.25 6.33
N VAL A 51 0.80 2.73 5.12
CA VAL A 51 2.15 2.34 4.70
C VAL A 51 3.14 3.48 4.89
N ARG A 52 2.83 4.66 4.34
CA ARG A 52 3.70 5.83 4.45
C ARG A 52 3.91 6.28 5.90
N SER A 53 2.83 6.35 6.69
CA SER A 53 2.90 6.78 8.09
C SER A 53 3.80 5.87 8.92
N SER A 54 3.61 4.56 8.81
CA SER A 54 4.42 3.58 9.53
C SER A 54 5.88 3.54 9.07
N MET A 55 6.13 3.71 7.76
CA MET A 55 7.50 3.89 7.24
C MET A 55 8.19 5.10 7.87
N GLN A 56 7.49 6.24 7.97
CA GLN A 56 8.04 7.46 8.57
C GLN A 56 8.37 7.27 10.05
N GLN A 57 7.51 6.57 10.79
CA GLN A 57 7.74 6.27 12.20
C GLN A 57 8.95 5.33 12.38
N ALA A 58 8.99 4.21 11.67
CA ALA A 58 10.10 3.25 11.75
C ALA A 58 11.43 3.88 11.32
N ALA A 59 11.43 4.74 10.30
CA ALA A 59 12.62 5.44 9.84
C ALA A 59 13.22 6.36 10.91
N GLN A 60 12.39 7.01 11.73
CA GLN A 60 12.86 7.81 12.87
C GLN A 60 13.52 6.92 13.93
N GLU A 61 12.97 5.73 14.19
CA GLU A 61 13.52 4.76 15.15
C GLU A 61 14.91 4.25 14.71
N HIS A 62 15.15 4.15 13.40
CA HIS A 62 16.40 3.67 12.80
C HIS A 62 17.38 4.77 12.37
N ASP A 63 17.09 6.04 12.67
CA ASP A 63 17.91 7.18 12.21
C ASP A 63 18.08 7.23 10.68
N ILE A 64 17.01 6.97 9.96
CA ILE A 64 16.92 6.97 8.50
C ILE A 64 16.17 8.23 8.03
N ARG A 65 16.72 8.90 7.02
CA ARG A 65 16.01 9.93 6.26
C ARG A 65 15.25 9.29 5.11
N LEU A 66 13.90 9.38 5.12
CA LEU A 66 13.09 8.94 3.99
C LEU A 66 12.90 10.05 2.96
N VAL A 67 13.03 9.70 1.69
CA VAL A 67 12.61 10.51 0.55
C VAL A 67 11.49 9.73 -0.15
N VAL A 68 10.23 10.14 0.09
CA VAL A 68 9.06 9.45 -0.44
C VAL A 68 8.54 10.19 -1.65
N MET A 69 8.40 9.49 -2.77
CA MET A 69 7.84 9.97 -4.03
C MET A 69 6.67 9.09 -4.47
N THR A 70 5.76 9.65 -5.25
CA THR A 70 4.55 8.95 -5.72
C THR A 70 4.14 9.55 -7.06
N PRO A 71 3.88 8.75 -8.11
CA PRO A 71 3.39 9.22 -9.39
C PRO A 71 1.95 9.75 -9.27
N GLU A 72 1.50 10.48 -10.28
CA GLU A 72 0.16 11.06 -10.31
C GLU A 72 -0.96 10.00 -10.21
N ASN A 73 -0.71 8.81 -10.80
CA ASN A 73 -1.66 7.69 -10.74
C ASN A 73 -0.96 6.35 -11.07
N GLU A 74 -1.64 5.25 -10.81
CA GLU A 74 -1.13 3.88 -10.99
C GLU A 74 -0.87 3.47 -12.47
N ALA A 75 -1.18 4.29 -13.45
CA ALA A 75 -0.84 4.04 -14.86
C ALA A 75 0.42 4.80 -15.31
N ALA A 76 0.95 5.69 -14.49
CA ALA A 76 2.06 6.60 -14.82
C ALA A 76 3.45 5.97 -14.59
N TYR A 77 3.70 4.78 -15.20
CA TYR A 77 4.96 4.06 -15.00
C TYR A 77 6.19 4.84 -15.47
N GLY A 78 6.07 5.63 -16.53
CA GLY A 78 7.19 6.47 -17.00
C GLY A 78 7.58 7.54 -16.00
N GLU A 79 6.60 8.17 -15.34
CA GLU A 79 6.83 9.11 -14.24
C GLU A 79 7.45 8.41 -13.03
N GLN A 80 6.94 7.23 -12.65
CA GLN A 80 7.51 6.45 -11.55
C GLN A 80 8.96 6.06 -11.82
N ASN A 81 9.28 5.58 -13.01
CA ASN A 81 10.66 5.22 -13.38
C ASN A 81 11.58 6.44 -13.33
N GLN A 82 11.14 7.63 -13.78
CA GLN A 82 11.93 8.86 -13.65
C GLN A 82 12.20 9.22 -12.19
N MET A 83 11.21 9.09 -11.31
CA MET A 83 11.39 9.29 -9.86
C MET A 83 12.43 8.34 -9.26
N ILE A 84 12.43 7.08 -9.69
CA ILE A 84 13.42 6.08 -9.24
C ILE A 84 14.82 6.48 -9.73
N GLU A 85 14.97 6.82 -11.01
CA GLU A 85 16.23 7.29 -11.57
C GLU A 85 16.76 8.54 -10.85
N ASP A 86 15.90 9.52 -10.57
CA ASP A 86 16.26 10.74 -9.83
C ASP A 86 16.76 10.42 -8.42
N LEU A 87 16.16 9.43 -7.73
CA LEU A 87 16.60 8.98 -6.40
C LEU A 87 17.96 8.28 -6.48
N LEU A 88 18.16 7.36 -7.44
CA LEU A 88 19.43 6.66 -7.63
C LEU A 88 20.55 7.65 -7.91
N GLN A 89 20.34 8.61 -8.83
CA GLN A 89 21.31 9.68 -9.12
C GLN A 89 21.50 10.64 -7.95
N GLY A 90 20.50 10.77 -7.08
CA GLY A 90 20.55 11.59 -5.86
C GLY A 90 21.42 11.01 -4.74
N GLY A 91 21.94 9.77 -4.90
CA GLY A 91 22.85 9.11 -3.98
C GLY A 91 22.15 8.64 -2.71
N ILE A 92 21.06 7.91 -2.85
CA ILE A 92 20.38 7.20 -1.76
C ILE A 92 21.19 5.95 -1.36
N ASP A 93 21.02 5.50 -0.10
CA ASP A 93 21.69 4.31 0.43
C ASP A 93 20.89 3.02 0.22
N ALA A 94 19.58 3.10 0.04
CA ALA A 94 18.69 1.98 -0.30
C ALA A 94 17.42 2.48 -0.99
N LEU A 95 16.73 1.58 -1.69
CA LEU A 95 15.53 1.88 -2.45
C LEU A 95 14.39 0.89 -2.14
N ILE A 96 13.20 1.42 -1.80
CA ILE A 96 11.97 0.66 -1.63
C ILE A 96 11.00 1.09 -2.72
N VAL A 97 10.42 0.14 -3.47
CA VAL A 97 9.50 0.45 -4.57
C VAL A 97 8.23 -0.40 -4.48
N SER A 98 7.07 0.23 -4.71
CA SER A 98 5.85 -0.47 -5.12
C SER A 98 5.61 -0.16 -6.60
N PRO A 99 6.01 -1.04 -7.54
CA PRO A 99 5.95 -0.73 -8.97
C PRO A 99 4.50 -0.62 -9.47
N VAL A 100 4.20 0.41 -10.26
CA VAL A 100 2.90 0.51 -10.97
C VAL A 100 2.83 -0.41 -12.19
N ASN A 101 3.97 -0.89 -12.68
CA ASN A 101 4.04 -1.80 -13.82
C ASN A 101 5.24 -2.74 -13.68
N ILE A 102 4.98 -4.03 -13.44
CA ILE A 102 6.02 -5.05 -13.25
C ILE A 102 6.80 -5.38 -14.55
N HIS A 103 6.30 -4.97 -15.71
CA HIS A 103 6.96 -5.23 -17.01
C HIS A 103 7.96 -4.15 -17.42
N HIS A 104 8.11 -3.09 -16.64
CA HIS A 104 9.00 -1.96 -16.93
C HIS A 104 9.96 -1.65 -15.76
N THR A 105 10.49 -2.71 -15.13
CA THR A 105 11.34 -2.60 -13.93
C THR A 105 12.82 -2.90 -14.20
N ASP A 106 13.14 -3.61 -15.30
CA ASP A 106 14.48 -4.16 -15.58
C ASP A 106 15.59 -3.10 -15.56
N GLN A 107 15.31 -1.90 -16.08
CA GLN A 107 16.30 -0.84 -16.23
C GLN A 107 16.78 -0.35 -14.85
N TRP A 108 15.86 0.12 -14.01
CA TRP A 108 16.23 0.67 -12.70
C TRP A 108 16.67 -0.42 -11.71
N VAL A 109 16.17 -1.66 -11.84
CA VAL A 109 16.67 -2.81 -11.07
C VAL A 109 18.14 -3.06 -11.41
N ALA A 110 18.49 -3.10 -12.70
CA ALA A 110 19.87 -3.30 -13.12
C ALA A 110 20.79 -2.15 -12.68
N GLU A 111 20.31 -0.91 -12.72
CA GLU A 111 21.06 0.27 -12.28
C GLU A 111 21.34 0.20 -10.78
N ALA A 112 20.32 -0.02 -9.94
CA ALA A 112 20.49 -0.13 -8.49
C ALA A 112 21.43 -1.29 -8.10
N GLN A 113 21.31 -2.44 -8.78
CA GLN A 113 22.21 -3.59 -8.54
C GLN A 113 23.65 -3.29 -8.96
N ALA A 114 23.87 -2.58 -10.09
CA ALA A 114 25.22 -2.20 -10.54
C ALA A 114 25.90 -1.24 -9.56
N ASP A 115 25.14 -0.37 -8.90
CA ASP A 115 25.61 0.59 -7.92
C ASP A 115 25.67 0.01 -6.50
N GLY A 116 25.24 -1.25 -6.31
CA GLY A 116 25.22 -1.94 -5.02
C GLY A 116 24.21 -1.34 -4.04
N ILE A 117 23.16 -0.72 -4.54
CA ILE A 117 22.07 -0.14 -3.73
C ILE A 117 21.08 -1.25 -3.35
N PRO A 118 20.86 -1.54 -2.06
CA PRO A 118 19.85 -2.47 -1.60
C PRO A 118 18.47 -2.14 -2.13
N LEU A 119 17.77 -3.16 -2.65
CA LEU A 119 16.44 -3.06 -3.20
C LEU A 119 15.44 -3.90 -2.41
N LEU A 120 14.27 -3.33 -2.14
CA LEU A 120 13.12 -4.02 -1.57
C LEU A 120 11.86 -3.63 -2.33
N THR A 121 11.01 -4.61 -2.66
CA THR A 121 9.69 -4.32 -3.20
C THR A 121 8.61 -4.51 -2.15
N ILE A 122 7.57 -3.69 -2.24
CA ILE A 122 6.36 -3.82 -1.42
C ILE A 122 5.13 -3.93 -2.32
N ASP A 123 4.10 -4.67 -1.86
CA ASP A 123 2.82 -4.86 -2.53
C ASP A 123 2.91 -5.58 -3.89
N GLU A 124 3.87 -5.23 -4.73
CA GLU A 124 4.13 -5.87 -6.03
C GLU A 124 5.47 -6.61 -6.01
N LYS A 125 5.44 -7.89 -6.42
CA LYS A 125 6.62 -8.74 -6.42
C LYS A 125 7.39 -8.66 -7.75
N ILE A 126 8.70 -8.45 -7.64
CA ILE A 126 9.63 -8.57 -8.78
C ILE A 126 10.50 -9.81 -8.57
N PRO A 127 10.63 -10.71 -9.56
CA PRO A 127 11.48 -11.89 -9.42
C PRO A 127 12.93 -11.54 -9.05
N GLY A 128 13.46 -12.16 -7.99
CA GLY A 128 14.84 -11.96 -7.56
C GLY A 128 15.08 -10.70 -6.71
N ILE A 129 14.05 -9.95 -6.37
CA ILE A 129 14.12 -8.84 -5.42
C ILE A 129 13.32 -9.22 -4.16
N PRO A 130 13.86 -9.01 -2.94
CA PRO A 130 13.13 -9.25 -1.71
C PRO A 130 11.82 -8.48 -1.67
N TYR A 131 10.80 -9.08 -1.06
CA TYR A 131 9.43 -8.58 -1.07
C TYR A 131 8.85 -8.49 0.35
N VAL A 132 8.10 -7.43 0.61
CA VAL A 132 7.24 -7.29 1.80
C VAL A 132 5.82 -6.98 1.37
N GLY A 133 4.87 -7.76 1.82
CA GLY A 133 3.45 -7.53 1.52
C GLY A 133 2.60 -8.78 1.70
N SER A 134 1.40 -8.76 1.18
CA SER A 134 0.46 -9.88 1.26
C SER A 134 0.83 -11.03 0.32
N ASP A 135 0.52 -12.25 0.72
CA ASP A 135 0.43 -13.39 -0.21
C ASP A 135 -0.83 -13.24 -1.06
N ASN A 136 -0.70 -12.54 -2.19
CA ASN A 136 -1.82 -12.20 -3.06
C ASN A 136 -2.52 -13.42 -3.66
N TYR A 137 -1.80 -14.50 -3.91
CA TYR A 137 -2.42 -15.76 -4.36
C TYR A 137 -3.30 -16.35 -3.24
N ARG A 138 -2.82 -16.33 -2.01
CA ARG A 138 -3.58 -16.77 -0.85
C ARG A 138 -4.80 -15.88 -0.58
N ILE A 139 -4.68 -14.55 -0.77
CA ILE A 139 -5.84 -13.63 -0.70
C ILE A 139 -6.94 -14.12 -1.66
N GLY A 140 -6.59 -14.44 -2.90
CA GLY A 140 -7.54 -14.97 -3.87
C GLY A 140 -8.20 -16.28 -3.40
N GLN A 141 -7.43 -17.19 -2.83
CA GLN A 141 -7.97 -18.43 -2.26
C GLN A 141 -8.90 -18.16 -1.07
N MET A 142 -8.56 -17.25 -0.18
CA MET A 142 -9.40 -16.86 0.95
C MET A 142 -10.73 -16.27 0.48
N ALA A 143 -10.70 -15.39 -0.52
CA ALA A 143 -11.90 -14.82 -1.11
C ALA A 143 -12.79 -15.89 -1.77
N ALA A 144 -12.20 -16.85 -2.48
CA ALA A 144 -12.93 -17.95 -3.11
C ALA A 144 -13.57 -18.88 -2.08
N LYS A 145 -12.87 -19.16 -0.98
CA LYS A 145 -13.40 -19.95 0.15
C LYS A 145 -14.60 -19.25 0.78
N GLU A 146 -14.47 -17.94 1.01
CA GLU A 146 -15.55 -17.14 1.59
C GLU A 146 -16.75 -17.05 0.63
N MET A 147 -16.52 -16.82 -0.66
CA MET A 147 -17.58 -16.84 -1.69
C MET A 147 -18.33 -18.16 -1.70
N ALA A 148 -17.64 -19.29 -1.55
CA ALA A 148 -18.27 -20.61 -1.51
C ALA A 148 -19.09 -20.84 -0.22
N SER A 149 -18.83 -20.10 0.86
CA SER A 149 -19.64 -20.16 2.08
C SER A 149 -20.97 -19.41 1.94
N CYS A 150 -20.99 -18.37 1.10
CA CYS A 150 -22.15 -17.51 0.88
C CYS A 150 -23.12 -18.06 -0.19
N LEU A 151 -22.64 -18.88 -1.12
CA LEU A 151 -23.37 -19.24 -2.34
C LEU A 151 -23.73 -20.74 -2.43
N PRO A 152 -24.89 -21.07 -3.04
CA PRO A 152 -25.22 -22.47 -3.32
C PRO A 152 -24.28 -23.06 -4.37
N ALA A 153 -24.13 -24.41 -4.35
CA ALA A 153 -23.38 -25.10 -5.37
C ALA A 153 -23.88 -24.76 -6.79
N HIS A 154 -22.96 -24.62 -7.74
CA HIS A 154 -23.20 -24.23 -9.14
C HIS A 154 -23.62 -22.78 -9.36
N ALA A 155 -23.64 -21.93 -8.35
CA ALA A 155 -23.83 -20.50 -8.55
C ALA A 155 -22.77 -19.92 -9.50
N ALA A 156 -23.18 -18.93 -10.31
CA ALA A 156 -22.29 -18.21 -11.19
C ALA A 156 -21.60 -17.07 -10.45
N VAL A 157 -20.31 -16.94 -10.64
CA VAL A 157 -19.51 -15.86 -10.03
C VAL A 157 -18.65 -15.16 -11.09
N GLY A 158 -18.40 -13.85 -10.86
CA GLY A 158 -17.51 -13.04 -11.67
C GLY A 158 -16.33 -12.54 -10.87
N ILE A 159 -15.29 -12.08 -11.58
CA ILE A 159 -14.14 -11.37 -11.02
C ILE A 159 -14.04 -10.00 -11.66
N LEU A 160 -13.87 -8.97 -10.82
CA LEU A 160 -13.45 -7.63 -11.22
C LEU A 160 -12.02 -7.45 -10.76
N ALA A 161 -11.08 -7.53 -11.69
CA ALA A 161 -9.65 -7.40 -11.43
C ALA A 161 -9.16 -5.99 -11.81
N GLY A 162 -8.21 -5.48 -11.07
CA GLY A 162 -7.46 -4.29 -11.46
C GLY A 162 -6.45 -4.57 -12.56
N SER A 163 -5.48 -3.69 -12.72
CA SER A 163 -4.53 -3.71 -13.83
C SER A 163 -3.76 -5.03 -13.95
N ALA A 164 -3.73 -5.59 -15.15
CA ALA A 164 -2.90 -6.74 -15.49
C ALA A 164 -1.37 -6.42 -15.52
N ASN A 165 -0.99 -5.17 -15.29
CA ASN A 165 0.40 -4.76 -15.13
C ASN A 165 0.88 -4.83 -13.66
N GLN A 166 0.00 -5.27 -12.76
CA GLN A 166 0.26 -5.39 -11.33
C GLN A 166 0.13 -6.84 -10.89
N ASP A 167 1.19 -7.39 -10.28
CA ASP A 167 1.25 -8.80 -9.87
C ASP A 167 0.17 -9.12 -8.81
N ALA A 168 -0.12 -8.18 -7.91
CA ALA A 168 -1.14 -8.35 -6.90
C ALA A 168 -2.50 -8.75 -7.48
N HIS A 169 -2.98 -8.05 -8.50
CA HIS A 169 -4.27 -8.37 -9.15
C HIS A 169 -4.22 -9.69 -9.94
N ILE A 170 -3.09 -9.97 -10.59
CA ILE A 170 -2.87 -11.23 -11.31
C ILE A 170 -2.94 -12.40 -10.32
N GLN A 171 -2.22 -12.34 -9.20
CA GLN A 171 -2.16 -13.41 -8.21
C GLN A 171 -3.50 -13.59 -7.47
N ARG A 172 -4.18 -12.52 -7.07
CA ARG A 172 -5.52 -12.58 -6.47
C ARG A 172 -6.51 -13.28 -7.39
N THR A 173 -6.50 -12.91 -8.69
CA THR A 173 -7.34 -13.55 -9.72
C THR A 173 -7.00 -15.02 -9.90
N ALA A 174 -5.72 -15.37 -9.95
CA ALA A 174 -5.26 -16.75 -10.11
C ALA A 174 -5.65 -17.61 -8.90
N GLY A 175 -5.38 -17.15 -7.68
CA GLY A 175 -5.72 -17.86 -6.45
C GLY A 175 -7.23 -18.11 -6.31
N PHE A 176 -8.07 -17.11 -6.63
CA PHE A 176 -9.52 -17.26 -6.62
C PHE A 176 -9.98 -18.31 -7.64
N ARG A 177 -9.55 -18.21 -8.88
CA ARG A 177 -9.93 -19.14 -9.95
C ARG A 177 -9.51 -20.57 -9.65
N ASP A 178 -8.27 -20.76 -9.17
CA ASP A 178 -7.74 -22.09 -8.90
C ASP A 178 -8.45 -22.76 -7.73
N TYR A 179 -8.74 -22.01 -6.66
CA TYR A 179 -9.51 -22.51 -5.53
C TYR A 179 -10.94 -22.91 -5.95
N LEU A 180 -11.62 -22.09 -6.76
CA LEU A 180 -12.95 -22.45 -7.26
C LEU A 180 -12.92 -23.77 -8.02
N ARG A 181 -11.96 -23.94 -8.93
CA ARG A 181 -11.82 -25.14 -9.76
C ARG A 181 -11.59 -26.39 -8.92
N GLU A 182 -10.80 -26.29 -7.85
CA GLU A 182 -10.30 -27.45 -7.11
C GLU A 182 -11.17 -27.82 -5.91
N HIS A 183 -11.85 -26.85 -5.32
CA HIS A 183 -12.48 -27.01 -4.00
C HIS A 183 -13.97 -26.70 -3.95
N THR A 184 -14.56 -26.19 -5.04
CA THR A 184 -15.98 -25.76 -5.03
C THR A 184 -16.75 -26.28 -6.25
N GLY A 185 -18.07 -26.11 -6.20
CA GLY A 185 -18.95 -26.33 -7.37
C GLY A 185 -19.36 -25.04 -8.05
N LEU A 186 -18.81 -23.87 -7.63
CA LEU A 186 -19.11 -22.57 -8.22
C LEU A 186 -18.58 -22.48 -9.66
N ARG A 187 -19.25 -21.69 -10.49
CA ARG A 187 -18.87 -21.50 -11.90
C ARG A 187 -18.35 -20.08 -12.11
N LEU A 188 -17.08 -19.95 -12.42
CA LEU A 188 -16.53 -18.66 -12.90
C LEU A 188 -17.03 -18.42 -14.34
N VAL A 189 -17.83 -17.39 -14.55
CA VAL A 189 -18.46 -17.10 -15.85
C VAL A 189 -17.85 -15.89 -16.55
N ALA A 190 -17.24 -14.96 -15.81
CA ALA A 190 -16.62 -13.78 -16.39
C ALA A 190 -15.44 -13.28 -15.52
N VAL A 191 -14.47 -12.69 -16.20
CA VAL A 191 -13.38 -11.91 -15.59
C VAL A 191 -13.26 -10.61 -16.37
N ALA A 192 -13.48 -9.49 -15.70
CA ALA A 192 -13.15 -8.17 -16.23
C ALA A 192 -11.87 -7.69 -15.55
N ALA A 193 -10.92 -7.18 -16.33
CA ALA A 193 -9.65 -6.64 -15.84
C ALA A 193 -9.34 -5.35 -16.58
N ASP A 194 -9.19 -4.27 -15.85
CA ASP A 194 -8.88 -2.94 -16.40
C ASP A 194 -8.14 -2.11 -15.33
N GLU A 195 -8.13 -0.79 -15.48
CA GLU A 195 -7.53 0.12 -14.50
C GLU A 195 -8.24 0.03 -13.13
N THR A 196 -7.46 0.16 -12.05
CA THR A 196 -7.95 0.14 -10.66
C THR A 196 -8.69 1.44 -10.34
N LYS A 197 -9.90 1.63 -10.88
CA LYS A 197 -10.69 2.86 -10.74
C LYS A 197 -12.14 2.58 -10.41
N TYR A 198 -12.72 3.39 -9.52
CA TYR A 198 -14.11 3.31 -9.09
C TYR A 198 -15.11 3.27 -10.26
N ARG A 199 -15.08 4.30 -11.13
CA ARG A 199 -16.03 4.41 -12.26
C ARG A 199 -15.88 3.30 -13.29
N GLN A 200 -14.69 2.78 -13.43
CA GLN A 200 -14.44 1.66 -14.33
C GLN A 200 -15.07 0.39 -13.75
N ALA A 201 -14.83 0.12 -12.48
CA ALA A 201 -15.42 -1.02 -11.78
C ALA A 201 -16.96 -0.98 -11.81
N THR A 202 -17.59 0.20 -11.64
CA THR A 202 -19.06 0.34 -11.78
C THR A 202 -19.53 -0.10 -13.16
N ARG A 203 -18.93 0.43 -14.24
CA ARG A 203 -19.31 0.09 -15.61
C ARG A 203 -19.10 -1.39 -15.95
N GLU A 204 -17.98 -1.95 -15.50
CA GLU A 204 -17.67 -3.37 -15.76
C GLU A 204 -18.59 -4.30 -14.99
N SER A 205 -18.98 -3.92 -13.76
CA SER A 205 -19.97 -4.67 -13.00
C SER A 205 -21.34 -4.64 -13.69
N GLU A 206 -21.81 -3.47 -14.12
CA GLU A 206 -23.05 -3.33 -14.87
C GLU A 206 -23.04 -4.17 -16.16
N GLU A 207 -21.96 -4.10 -16.92
CA GLU A 207 -21.81 -4.86 -18.16
C GLU A 207 -21.75 -6.37 -17.90
N MET A 208 -21.01 -6.80 -16.86
CA MET A 208 -20.95 -8.20 -16.47
C MET A 208 -22.32 -8.74 -16.06
N LEU A 209 -23.07 -8.02 -15.23
CA LEU A 209 -24.41 -8.41 -14.80
C LEU A 209 -25.42 -8.40 -15.96
N ARG A 210 -25.24 -7.51 -16.94
CA ARG A 210 -26.05 -7.48 -18.14
C ARG A 210 -25.82 -8.68 -19.06
N GLN A 211 -24.55 -9.10 -19.21
CA GLN A 211 -24.15 -10.24 -20.06
C GLN A 211 -24.40 -11.58 -19.36
N HIS A 212 -24.27 -11.63 -18.05
CA HIS A 212 -24.41 -12.79 -17.19
C HIS A 212 -25.44 -12.55 -16.08
N PRO A 213 -26.73 -12.48 -16.40
CA PRO A 213 -27.78 -12.18 -15.41
C PRO A 213 -27.96 -13.25 -14.33
N ASP A 214 -27.28 -14.40 -14.46
CA ASP A 214 -27.22 -15.48 -13.49
C ASP A 214 -26.07 -15.33 -12.47
N VAL A 215 -25.24 -14.29 -12.56
CA VAL A 215 -24.17 -14.00 -11.59
C VAL A 215 -24.79 -13.71 -10.22
N GLN A 216 -24.31 -14.44 -9.21
CA GLN A 216 -24.76 -14.35 -7.83
C GLN A 216 -23.65 -13.85 -6.90
N GLY A 217 -22.40 -13.81 -7.37
CA GLY A 217 -21.26 -13.32 -6.59
C GLY A 217 -20.22 -12.62 -7.43
N LEU A 218 -19.58 -11.60 -6.85
CA LEU A 218 -18.47 -10.85 -7.43
C LEU A 218 -17.28 -10.86 -6.48
N PHE A 219 -16.14 -11.33 -6.96
CA PHE A 219 -14.87 -11.09 -6.31
C PHE A 219 -14.22 -9.84 -6.90
N VAL A 220 -13.83 -8.89 -6.05
CA VAL A 220 -13.27 -7.60 -6.46
C VAL A 220 -11.90 -7.42 -5.82
N THR A 221 -10.89 -7.17 -6.64
CA THR A 221 -9.49 -7.28 -6.19
C THR A 221 -8.91 -6.02 -5.52
N SER A 222 -9.72 -4.98 -5.26
CA SER A 222 -9.31 -3.80 -4.47
C SER A 222 -10.51 -3.08 -3.86
N ALA A 223 -10.26 -2.26 -2.82
CA ALA A 223 -11.29 -1.52 -2.11
C ALA A 223 -12.03 -0.51 -3.00
N ILE A 224 -11.31 0.30 -3.76
CA ILE A 224 -11.90 1.33 -4.62
C ILE A 224 -12.81 0.71 -5.70
N MET A 225 -12.43 -0.44 -6.23
CA MET A 225 -13.27 -1.16 -7.19
C MET A 225 -14.46 -1.82 -6.52
N THR A 226 -14.32 -2.29 -5.26
CA THR A 226 -15.42 -2.86 -4.47
C THR A 226 -16.53 -1.83 -4.26
N LEU A 227 -16.17 -0.57 -3.96
CA LEU A 227 -17.15 0.52 -3.86
C LEU A 227 -17.89 0.76 -5.19
N GLY A 228 -17.17 0.65 -6.32
CA GLY A 228 -17.80 0.74 -7.65
C GLY A 228 -18.75 -0.42 -7.95
N ALA A 229 -18.40 -1.64 -7.51
CA ALA A 229 -19.26 -2.82 -7.67
C ALA A 229 -20.55 -2.72 -6.82
N ILE A 230 -20.45 -2.14 -5.61
CA ILE A 230 -21.62 -1.88 -4.75
C ILE A 230 -22.64 -1.00 -5.49
N ASP A 231 -22.20 0.07 -6.13
CA ASP A 231 -23.11 0.97 -6.86
C ASP A 231 -23.78 0.27 -8.04
N ALA A 232 -23.06 -0.58 -8.75
CA ALA A 232 -23.60 -1.36 -9.87
C ALA A 232 -24.58 -2.46 -9.43
N THR A 233 -24.51 -2.91 -8.18
CA THR A 233 -25.38 -3.96 -7.64
C THR A 233 -26.51 -3.41 -6.77
N ASP A 234 -26.67 -2.09 -6.66
CA ASP A 234 -27.70 -1.48 -5.84
C ASP A 234 -29.10 -1.76 -6.40
N PRO A 235 -29.99 -2.43 -5.63
CA PRO A 235 -31.36 -2.66 -6.05
C PRO A 235 -32.15 -1.39 -6.41
N ALA A 236 -31.77 -0.25 -5.82
CA ALA A 236 -32.37 1.06 -6.15
C ALA A 236 -32.12 1.46 -7.61
N ASN A 237 -31.07 0.92 -8.25
CA ASN A 237 -30.74 1.13 -9.64
C ASN A 237 -31.39 0.09 -10.59
N GLY A 238 -32.29 -0.77 -10.07
CA GLY A 238 -33.03 -1.75 -10.87
C GLY A 238 -32.27 -3.07 -11.11
N HIS A 239 -31.14 -3.29 -10.40
CA HIS A 239 -30.37 -4.52 -10.47
C HIS A 239 -31.01 -5.66 -9.65
N PRO A 240 -30.69 -6.94 -9.96
CA PRO A 240 -31.24 -8.06 -9.19
C PRO A 240 -30.85 -7.94 -7.71
N PRO A 241 -31.78 -8.23 -6.79
CA PRO A 241 -31.47 -8.26 -5.39
C PRO A 241 -30.46 -9.39 -5.12
N PHE A 242 -29.41 -9.07 -4.33
CA PHE A 242 -28.43 -10.00 -3.79
C PHE A 242 -27.40 -10.56 -4.79
N VAL A 243 -26.46 -9.71 -5.19
CA VAL A 243 -25.14 -10.16 -5.62
C VAL A 243 -24.22 -10.13 -4.41
N HIS A 244 -23.68 -11.29 -4.02
CA HIS A 244 -22.68 -11.36 -2.96
C HIS A 244 -21.39 -10.74 -3.40
N ILE A 245 -20.79 -9.88 -2.58
CA ILE A 245 -19.53 -9.18 -2.90
C ILE A 245 -18.48 -9.53 -1.87
N ILE A 246 -17.32 -9.97 -2.36
CA ILE A 246 -16.10 -10.12 -1.56
C ILE A 246 -15.02 -9.25 -2.17
N GLY A 247 -14.47 -8.34 -1.35
CA GLY A 247 -13.45 -7.41 -1.76
C GLY A 247 -12.10 -7.64 -1.09
N VAL A 248 -11.12 -6.83 -1.50
CA VAL A 248 -9.79 -6.78 -0.88
C VAL A 248 -9.53 -5.33 -0.44
N ASP A 249 -8.78 -5.17 0.63
CA ASP A 249 -8.47 -3.94 1.36
C ASP A 249 -9.64 -3.38 2.18
N THR A 250 -9.40 -3.27 3.48
CA THR A 250 -10.30 -2.57 4.39
C THR A 250 -9.98 -1.08 4.40
N GLN A 251 -11.02 -0.27 4.26
CA GLN A 251 -11.00 1.19 4.47
C GLN A 251 -12.34 1.63 5.05
N ASN A 252 -12.44 2.85 5.55
CA ASN A 252 -13.64 3.32 6.27
C ASN A 252 -14.93 3.11 5.48
N ASP A 253 -14.92 3.39 4.17
CA ASP A 253 -16.10 3.23 3.32
C ASP A 253 -16.48 1.76 3.09
N THR A 254 -15.50 0.86 2.91
CA THR A 254 -15.77 -0.58 2.77
C THR A 254 -16.21 -1.21 4.10
N LEU A 255 -15.66 -0.76 5.23
CA LEU A 255 -16.14 -1.16 6.56
C LEU A 255 -17.57 -0.68 6.83
N ALA A 256 -17.89 0.54 6.42
CA ALA A 256 -19.29 1.04 6.49
C ALA A 256 -20.24 0.19 5.62
N ALA A 257 -19.81 -0.20 4.41
CA ALA A 257 -20.58 -1.08 3.53
C ALA A 257 -20.75 -2.50 4.12
N LEU A 258 -19.73 -3.06 4.78
CA LEU A 258 -19.84 -4.31 5.54
C LEU A 258 -20.91 -4.23 6.64
N ARG A 259 -20.88 -3.16 7.47
CA ARG A 259 -21.86 -2.93 8.55
C ARG A 259 -23.29 -2.85 8.02
N LEU A 260 -23.46 -2.31 6.84
CA LEU A 260 -24.75 -2.19 6.16
C LEU A 260 -25.16 -3.48 5.41
N GLY A 261 -24.33 -4.51 5.40
CA GLY A 261 -24.60 -5.75 4.66
C GLY A 261 -24.59 -5.58 3.13
N ARG A 262 -23.87 -4.55 2.62
CA ARG A 262 -23.67 -4.30 1.17
C ARG A 262 -22.51 -5.10 0.59
N ILE A 263 -21.64 -5.61 1.43
CA ILE A 263 -20.51 -6.49 1.15
C ILE A 263 -20.60 -7.64 2.15
N ASP A 264 -20.24 -8.84 1.73
CA ASP A 264 -20.27 -10.04 2.60
C ASP A 264 -18.95 -10.17 3.39
N ALA A 265 -17.81 -9.90 2.74
CA ALA A 265 -16.51 -9.90 3.38
C ALA A 265 -15.49 -9.02 2.64
N MET A 266 -14.50 -8.56 3.40
CA MET A 266 -13.27 -7.96 2.88
C MET A 266 -12.07 -8.80 3.35
N ILE A 267 -11.08 -8.97 2.47
CA ILE A 267 -9.79 -9.53 2.87
C ILE A 267 -8.87 -8.36 3.22
N SER A 268 -8.43 -8.31 4.48
CA SER A 268 -7.61 -7.19 4.97
C SER A 268 -6.17 -7.25 4.45
N GLN A 269 -5.56 -6.07 4.29
CA GLN A 269 -4.11 -5.89 4.17
C GLN A 269 -3.66 -4.91 5.25
N ASP A 270 -2.60 -5.24 6.01
CA ASP A 270 -2.07 -4.36 7.04
C ASP A 270 -0.98 -3.45 6.45
N GLY A 271 -1.37 -2.22 6.08
CA GLY A 271 -0.45 -1.21 5.56
C GLY A 271 0.57 -0.74 6.60
N HIS A 272 0.19 -0.68 7.88
CA HIS A 272 1.11 -0.29 8.96
C HIS A 272 2.21 -1.34 9.15
N GLU A 273 1.85 -2.61 9.19
CA GLU A 273 2.83 -3.69 9.30
C GLU A 273 3.74 -3.74 8.06
N THR A 274 3.16 -3.57 6.86
CA THR A 274 3.93 -3.52 5.60
C THR A 274 4.98 -2.41 5.63
N GLY A 275 4.59 -1.19 5.97
CA GLY A 275 5.51 -0.05 5.98
C GLY A 275 6.59 -0.18 7.06
N ARG A 276 6.22 -0.61 8.27
CA ARG A 276 7.16 -0.83 9.36
C ARG A 276 8.19 -1.91 9.00
N LEU A 277 7.72 -3.09 8.59
CA LEU A 277 8.59 -4.21 8.27
C LEU A 277 9.54 -3.90 7.11
N ALA A 278 9.08 -3.15 6.11
CA ALA A 278 9.93 -2.72 5.00
C ALA A 278 11.13 -1.87 5.46
N ILE A 279 10.91 -0.94 6.38
CA ILE A 279 11.99 -0.12 6.95
C ILE A 279 12.88 -0.93 7.89
N ASP A 280 12.30 -1.79 8.73
CA ASP A 280 13.06 -2.65 9.65
C ASP A 280 14.04 -3.56 8.89
N LEU A 281 13.60 -4.12 7.75
CA LEU A 281 14.44 -4.96 6.89
C LEU A 281 15.53 -4.15 6.20
N ILE A 282 15.20 -3.04 5.56
CA ILE A 282 16.21 -2.18 4.92
C ILE A 282 17.24 -1.68 5.92
N ALA A 283 16.82 -1.33 7.16
CA ALA A 283 17.77 -0.94 8.21
C ALA A 283 18.76 -2.05 8.56
N LYS A 284 18.32 -3.31 8.60
CA LYS A 284 19.20 -4.46 8.81
C LYS A 284 20.19 -4.64 7.65
N GLU A 285 19.71 -4.52 6.41
CA GLU A 285 20.57 -4.65 5.22
C GLU A 285 21.63 -3.56 5.16
N LEU A 286 21.27 -2.32 5.50
CA LEU A 286 22.22 -1.21 5.62
C LEU A 286 23.26 -1.42 6.73
N GLN A 287 22.97 -2.29 7.72
CA GLN A 287 23.90 -2.71 8.77
C GLN A 287 24.72 -3.95 8.39
N GLY A 288 24.53 -4.49 7.18
CA GLY A 288 25.29 -5.63 6.63
C GLY A 288 24.63 -7.00 6.82
N GLU A 289 23.36 -7.06 7.22
CA GLU A 289 22.56 -8.29 7.18
C GLU A 289 21.93 -8.41 5.79
N THR A 290 21.90 -9.61 5.21
CA THR A 290 21.28 -9.84 3.90
C THR A 290 19.81 -10.19 4.04
N ILE A 291 18.95 -9.54 3.26
CA ILE A 291 17.55 -9.91 3.10
C ILE A 291 17.46 -10.80 1.86
N GLU A 292 17.13 -12.08 2.03
CA GLU A 292 17.07 -13.03 0.91
C GLU A 292 15.64 -13.48 0.56
N ASP A 293 14.71 -13.41 1.53
CA ASP A 293 13.39 -14.03 1.42
C ASP A 293 12.26 -13.01 1.27
N ASP A 294 11.12 -13.52 0.81
CA ASP A 294 9.84 -12.77 0.86
C ASP A 294 9.28 -12.79 2.29
N HIS A 295 8.76 -11.65 2.71
CA HIS A 295 8.12 -11.46 4.00
C HIS A 295 6.64 -11.19 3.84
N PHE A 296 5.82 -12.22 4.10
CA PHE A 296 4.38 -12.12 3.95
C PHE A 296 3.71 -11.58 5.21
N ILE A 297 2.91 -10.53 5.01
CA ILE A 297 2.04 -9.96 6.04
C ILE A 297 0.80 -10.82 6.18
N GLN A 298 0.30 -10.96 7.41
CA GLN A 298 -0.93 -11.70 7.67
C GLN A 298 -2.14 -10.98 7.05
N ASN A 299 -3.05 -11.77 6.48
CA ASN A 299 -4.32 -11.28 5.95
C ASN A 299 -5.46 -11.99 6.67
N ASP A 300 -6.51 -11.26 7.00
CA ASP A 300 -7.70 -11.75 7.68
C ASP A 300 -8.95 -11.54 6.82
N VAL A 301 -9.93 -12.43 6.99
CA VAL A 301 -11.28 -12.24 6.43
C VAL A 301 -12.07 -11.41 7.44
N ILE A 302 -12.54 -10.25 7.01
CA ILE A 302 -13.35 -9.34 7.82
C ILE A 302 -14.79 -9.42 7.31
N THR A 303 -15.68 -9.91 8.15
CA THR A 303 -17.12 -10.05 7.88
C THR A 303 -17.92 -8.93 8.55
N GLN A 304 -19.24 -8.94 8.36
CA GLN A 304 -20.11 -7.98 9.04
C GLN A 304 -19.99 -8.07 10.57
N ASP A 305 -19.82 -9.27 11.12
CA ASP A 305 -19.69 -9.48 12.56
C ASP A 305 -18.38 -8.91 13.12
N ASP A 306 -17.34 -8.87 12.29
CA ASP A 306 -16.01 -8.35 12.64
C ASP A 306 -15.89 -6.84 12.46
N ALA A 307 -16.74 -6.25 11.62
CA ALA A 307 -16.60 -4.86 11.15
C ALA A 307 -16.66 -3.80 12.28
N ASP A 308 -17.35 -4.09 13.38
CA ASP A 308 -17.41 -3.19 14.54
C ASP A 308 -16.18 -3.32 15.45
N ALA A 309 -15.56 -4.50 15.49
CA ALA A 309 -14.36 -4.76 16.28
C ALA A 309 -13.07 -4.46 15.47
N TYR A 310 -13.17 -4.45 14.15
CA TYR A 310 -12.05 -4.11 13.28
C TYR A 310 -11.81 -2.61 13.33
N GLN A 311 -10.81 -2.23 14.08
CA GLN A 311 -10.29 -0.86 14.05
C GLN A 311 -9.13 -0.83 13.09
N MET A 312 -9.21 0.06 12.10
CA MET A 312 -8.02 0.40 11.36
C MET A 312 -6.99 0.92 12.37
N LYS A 313 -5.80 0.35 12.34
CA LYS A 313 -4.71 0.78 13.23
C LYS A 313 -4.17 2.11 12.71
N GLU A 314 -4.88 3.20 13.02
CA GLU A 314 -4.51 4.57 12.64
C GLU A 314 -3.60 5.25 13.68
N ASP A 315 -3.02 4.54 14.63
CA ASP A 315 -2.17 5.14 15.66
C ASP A 315 -0.69 4.82 15.46
#